data_73e45852ccb762124f143d19b388537f
#
_entry.id   73e45852ccb762124f143d19b388537f
#
_cell.length_a   1.000
_cell.length_b   1.000
_cell.length_c   1.000
_cell.angle_alpha   90.00
_cell.angle_beta   90.00
_cell.angle_gamma   90.00
#
_symmetry.space_group_name_H-M   'P 1'
#
loop_
_entity.id
_entity.type
_entity.pdbx_description
1 polymer ?
#
loop_
_entity_poly.entity_id
_entity_poly.type
_entity_poly.pdbx_seq_one_letter_code
_entity_poly.pdbx_strand_id
1 'polypeptide(L)'
;MATPGPSYLQILVPCIPGWKIEPNQTINLAKLAASTGIYPVVEYINGQLNEVIKTPTNRPGVEEYLKPQGRFKHLFKNELGKKQIAYIQKLADENVKKYNLQ
;
A
#
# COMPACT_ATOMS: atom_id res chain seq x y z
N MET A 1 -6.11 6.63 -22.97
CA MET A 1 -7.11 5.93 -22.20
C MET A 1 -8.28 5.51 -23.08
N ALA A 2 -8.87 4.35 -22.80
CA ALA A 2 -9.93 3.79 -23.62
C ALA A 2 -11.29 4.47 -23.42
N THR A 3 -11.49 5.16 -22.31
CA THR A 3 -12.77 5.77 -21.95
C THR A 3 -12.85 7.21 -22.47
N PRO A 4 -13.89 7.58 -23.20
CA PRO A 4 -14.08 8.96 -23.59
C PRO A 4 -14.51 9.80 -22.39
N GLY A 5 -14.12 11.10 -22.40
CA GLY A 5 -14.43 12.04 -21.35
C GLY A 5 -13.37 12.11 -20.28
N PRO A 6 -13.65 12.73 -19.12
CA PRO A 6 -12.68 12.90 -18.04
C PRO A 6 -12.21 11.56 -17.50
N SER A 7 -10.91 11.47 -17.16
CA SER A 7 -10.29 10.30 -16.59
C SER A 7 -9.44 10.69 -15.38
N TYR A 8 -9.27 9.77 -14.44
CA TYR A 8 -8.49 10.00 -13.23
C TYR A 8 -7.44 8.90 -13.06
N LEU A 9 -6.20 9.32 -12.80
CA LEU A 9 -5.11 8.40 -12.54
C LEU A 9 -4.38 8.85 -11.28
N GLN A 10 -4.25 7.95 -10.30
CA GLN A 10 -3.52 8.19 -9.07
C GLN A 10 -2.31 7.28 -9.01
N ILE A 11 -1.13 7.85 -8.75
CA ILE A 11 0.12 7.11 -8.69
C ILE A 11 0.78 7.37 -7.34
N LEU A 12 1.14 6.29 -6.61
CA LEU A 12 1.91 6.40 -5.39
C LEU A 12 3.40 6.46 -5.73
N VAL A 13 4.06 7.52 -5.29
CA VAL A 13 5.51 7.71 -5.51
C VAL A 13 6.19 7.84 -4.16
N PRO A 14 7.15 6.94 -3.83
CA PRO A 14 7.90 7.09 -2.58
C PRO A 14 8.69 8.40 -2.56
N CYS A 15 8.64 9.08 -1.41
CA CYS A 15 9.32 10.36 -1.21
C CYS A 15 10.49 10.17 -0.24
N ILE A 16 11.72 10.17 -0.76
CA ILE A 16 12.91 9.89 0.04
C ILE A 16 13.01 10.79 1.30
N PRO A 17 12.96 12.14 1.16
CA PRO A 17 13.05 12.97 2.37
C PRO A 17 11.80 12.93 3.24
N GLY A 18 10.60 12.91 2.64
CA GLY A 18 9.34 12.90 3.39
C GLY A 18 9.09 11.60 4.13
N TRP A 19 9.43 10.47 3.54
CA TRP A 19 9.27 9.16 4.16
C TRP A 19 10.47 8.76 5.01
N LYS A 20 11.58 9.49 4.93
CA LYS A 20 12.82 9.19 5.64
C LYS A 20 13.30 7.77 5.36
N ILE A 21 13.50 7.47 4.08
CA ILE A 21 13.96 6.16 3.61
C ILE A 21 15.31 6.28 2.93
N GLU A 22 16.03 5.16 2.89
CA GLU A 22 17.25 5.07 2.11
C GLU A 22 16.90 5.05 0.61
N PRO A 23 17.68 5.75 -0.24
CA PRO A 23 17.36 5.79 -1.68
C PRO A 23 17.27 4.42 -2.34
N ASN A 24 18.04 3.45 -1.87
CA ASN A 24 18.02 2.08 -2.42
C ASN A 24 16.77 1.28 -2.05
N GLN A 25 15.92 1.80 -1.16
CA GLN A 25 14.68 1.16 -0.76
C GLN A 25 13.45 1.66 -1.54
N THR A 26 13.63 2.67 -2.39
CA THR A 26 12.51 3.33 -3.06
C THR A 26 11.64 2.37 -3.85
N ILE A 27 12.24 1.56 -4.73
CA ILE A 27 11.50 0.60 -5.57
C ILE A 27 10.89 -0.51 -4.71
N ASN A 28 11.65 -1.00 -3.73
CA ASN A 28 11.19 -2.06 -2.85
C ASN A 28 9.97 -1.64 -2.05
N LEU A 29 9.97 -0.41 -1.51
CA LEU A 29 8.84 0.10 -0.75
C LEU A 29 7.61 0.33 -1.63
N ALA A 30 7.80 0.78 -2.86
CA ALA A 30 6.68 0.91 -3.80
C ALA A 30 6.04 -0.45 -4.07
N LYS A 31 6.84 -1.49 -4.24
CA LYS A 31 6.33 -2.86 -4.42
C LYS A 31 5.62 -3.38 -3.17
N LEU A 32 6.17 -3.09 -1.99
CA LEU A 32 5.56 -3.51 -0.73
C LEU A 32 4.22 -2.83 -0.48
N ALA A 33 4.07 -1.57 -0.88
CA ALA A 33 2.80 -0.87 -0.73
C ALA A 33 1.66 -1.63 -1.42
N ALA A 34 1.91 -2.15 -2.62
CA ALA A 34 0.93 -2.95 -3.34
C ALA A 34 0.84 -4.37 -2.78
N SER A 35 1.98 -5.02 -2.48
CA SER A 35 2.03 -6.41 -2.04
C SER A 35 1.36 -6.63 -0.68
N THR A 36 1.44 -5.64 0.23
CA THR A 36 0.82 -5.75 1.55
C THR A 36 -0.68 -5.48 1.54
N GLY A 37 -1.20 -4.87 0.47
CA GLY A 37 -2.59 -4.45 0.39
C GLY A 37 -2.86 -3.05 0.93
N ILE A 38 -1.83 -2.33 1.41
CA ILE A 38 -1.99 -0.96 1.89
C ILE A 38 -2.41 -0.03 0.75
N TYR A 39 -1.82 -0.23 -0.43
CA TYR A 39 -2.15 0.57 -1.61
C TYR A 39 -2.65 -0.36 -2.71
N PRO A 40 -3.97 -0.60 -2.78
CA PRO A 40 -4.50 -1.48 -3.82
C PRO A 40 -4.35 -0.83 -5.20
N VAL A 41 -3.87 -1.62 -6.16
CA VAL A 41 -3.72 -1.17 -7.55
C VAL A 41 -4.89 -1.71 -8.33
N VAL A 42 -5.82 -0.82 -8.68
CA VAL A 42 -7.11 -1.18 -9.27
C VAL A 42 -7.43 -0.26 -10.44
N GLU A 43 -8.29 -0.75 -11.33
CA GLU A 43 -8.78 0.02 -12.46
C GLU A 43 -10.30 0.00 -12.47
N TYR A 44 -10.92 1.18 -12.56
CA TYR A 44 -12.36 1.34 -12.72
C TYR A 44 -12.67 1.88 -14.12
N ILE A 45 -13.63 1.25 -14.79
CA ILE A 45 -14.14 1.70 -16.08
C ILE A 45 -15.64 1.88 -15.95
N ASN A 46 -16.15 3.08 -16.27
CA ASN A 46 -17.58 3.43 -16.16
C ASN A 46 -18.15 3.12 -14.78
N GLY A 47 -17.36 3.42 -13.72
CA GLY A 47 -17.77 3.24 -12.33
C GLY A 47 -17.71 1.80 -11.84
N GLN A 48 -17.23 0.88 -12.66
CA GLN A 48 -17.13 -0.54 -12.27
C GLN A 48 -15.68 -1.00 -12.21
N LEU A 49 -15.38 -1.85 -11.23
CA LEU A 49 -14.05 -2.42 -11.06
C LEU A 49 -13.74 -3.35 -12.24
N ASN A 50 -12.71 -3.01 -13.01
CA ASN A 50 -12.33 -3.76 -14.20
C ASN A 50 -11.14 -4.69 -13.95
N GLU A 51 -10.00 -4.13 -13.55
CA GLU A 51 -8.79 -4.91 -13.30
C GLU A 51 -8.19 -4.57 -11.95
N VAL A 52 -7.52 -5.57 -11.35
CA VAL A 52 -6.78 -5.39 -10.10
C VAL A 52 -5.44 -6.11 -10.24
N ILE A 53 -4.41 -5.58 -9.58
CA ILE A 53 -3.15 -6.29 -9.42
C ILE A 53 -3.24 -7.05 -8.11
N LYS A 54 -3.19 -8.38 -8.19
CA LYS A 54 -3.36 -9.24 -7.03
C LYS A 54 -2.11 -9.25 -6.16
N THR A 55 -2.32 -9.43 -4.86
CA THR A 55 -1.21 -9.62 -3.92
C THR A 55 -0.63 -11.02 -4.07
N PRO A 56 0.65 -11.23 -3.69
CA PRO A 56 1.23 -12.57 -3.74
C PRO A 56 0.57 -13.51 -2.73
N THR A 57 0.70 -14.83 -2.96
CA THR A 57 0.15 -15.85 -2.08
C THR A 57 0.70 -15.71 -0.66
N ASN A 58 2.00 -15.45 -0.52
CA ASN A 58 2.65 -15.16 0.75
C ASN A 58 2.71 -13.66 0.97
N ARG A 59 1.54 -13.04 1.14
CA ARG A 59 1.44 -11.59 1.28
C ARG A 59 2.25 -11.12 2.49
N PRO A 60 3.22 -10.18 2.29
CA PRO A 60 3.99 -9.65 3.42
C PRO A 60 3.12 -8.86 4.37
N GLY A 61 3.48 -8.85 5.66
CA GLY A 61 2.79 -8.03 6.64
C GLY A 61 3.11 -6.54 6.45
N VAL A 62 2.23 -5.68 6.95
CA VAL A 62 2.41 -4.22 6.81
C VAL A 62 3.70 -3.74 7.47
N GLU A 63 4.23 -4.47 8.44
CA GLU A 63 5.49 -4.12 9.10
C GLU A 63 6.65 -4.04 8.11
N GLU A 64 6.66 -4.90 7.10
CA GLU A 64 7.69 -4.88 6.06
C GLU A 64 7.70 -3.56 5.30
N TYR A 65 6.52 -2.96 5.12
CA TYR A 65 6.38 -1.67 4.46
C TYR A 65 6.69 -0.51 5.40
N LEU A 66 6.28 -0.61 6.67
CA LEU A 66 6.40 0.49 7.62
C LEU A 66 7.82 0.61 8.21
N LYS A 67 8.46 -0.52 8.49
CA LYS A 67 9.71 -0.57 9.24
C LYS A 67 10.87 0.21 8.59
N PRO A 68 11.09 0.13 7.27
CA PRO A 68 12.18 0.91 6.65
C PRO A 68 11.97 2.40 6.60
N GLN A 69 10.76 2.89 6.88
CA GLN A 69 10.41 4.30 6.76
C GLN A 69 10.58 5.02 8.10
N GLY A 70 11.46 6.02 8.14
CA GLY A 70 11.69 6.80 9.35
C GLY A 70 10.43 7.49 9.86
N ARG A 71 9.51 7.89 8.97
CA ARG A 71 8.24 8.53 9.36
C ARG A 71 7.34 7.67 10.24
N PHE A 72 7.52 6.34 10.20
CA PHE A 72 6.75 5.40 11.01
C PHE A 72 7.55 4.79 12.17
N LYS A 73 8.77 5.29 12.40
CA LYS A 73 9.67 4.72 13.40
C LYS A 73 9.06 4.72 14.79
N HIS A 74 8.26 5.75 15.13
CA HIS A 74 7.64 5.88 16.44
C HIS A 74 6.64 4.75 16.74
N LEU A 75 6.09 4.09 15.71
CA LEU A 75 5.12 3.01 15.89
C LEU A 75 5.75 1.76 16.49
N PHE A 76 7.07 1.63 16.39
CA PHE A 76 7.77 0.43 16.87
C PHE A 76 8.35 0.61 18.28
N LYS A 77 8.08 1.73 18.96
CA LYS A 77 8.69 2.06 20.24
C LYS A 77 7.84 1.77 21.47
N ASN A 78 6.51 1.63 21.33
CA ASN A 78 5.63 1.45 22.48
C ASN A 78 4.39 0.61 22.14
N GLU A 79 3.57 0.32 23.18
CA GLU A 79 2.36 -0.48 23.03
C GLU A 79 1.30 0.18 22.16
N LEU A 80 1.17 1.50 22.25
CA LEU A 80 0.22 2.24 21.43
C LEU A 80 0.58 2.10 19.94
N GLY A 81 1.87 2.17 19.62
CA GLY A 81 2.36 1.97 18.26
C GLY A 81 2.03 0.58 17.74
N LYS A 82 2.15 -0.45 18.58
CA LYS A 82 1.79 -1.83 18.20
C LYS A 82 0.32 -1.94 17.84
N LYS A 83 -0.55 -1.30 18.62
CA LYS A 83 -1.99 -1.28 18.33
C LYS A 83 -2.30 -0.59 17.01
N GLN A 84 -1.59 0.49 16.72
CA GLN A 84 -1.75 1.22 15.46
C GLN A 84 -1.29 0.37 14.27
N ILE A 85 -0.18 -0.36 14.42
CA ILE A 85 0.30 -1.27 13.37
C ILE A 85 -0.72 -2.38 13.11
N ALA A 86 -1.30 -2.94 14.18
CA ALA A 86 -2.35 -3.96 14.04
C ALA A 86 -3.57 -3.40 13.30
N TYR A 87 -3.94 -2.16 13.55
CA TYR A 87 -5.04 -1.50 12.85
C TYR A 87 -4.72 -1.30 11.37
N ILE A 88 -3.49 -0.89 11.05
CA ILE A 88 -3.04 -0.74 9.66
C ILE A 88 -3.08 -2.10 8.95
N GLN A 89 -2.65 -3.17 9.62
CA GLN A 89 -2.73 -4.52 9.07
C GLN A 89 -4.18 -4.90 8.76
N LYS A 90 -5.10 -4.55 9.65
CA LYS A 90 -6.52 -4.81 9.44
C LYS A 90 -7.04 -4.05 8.21
N LEU A 91 -6.65 -2.79 8.04
CA LEU A 91 -7.03 -2.02 6.87
C LEU A 91 -6.50 -2.64 5.58
N ALA A 92 -5.25 -3.11 5.59
CA ALA A 92 -4.67 -3.80 4.44
C ALA A 92 -5.44 -5.08 4.11
N ASP A 93 -5.79 -5.87 5.13
CA ASP A 93 -6.58 -7.10 4.96
C ASP A 93 -7.96 -6.78 4.40
N GLU A 94 -8.61 -5.71 4.86
CA GLU A 94 -9.89 -5.27 4.34
C GLU A 94 -9.80 -4.85 2.88
N ASN A 95 -8.72 -4.17 2.48
CA ASN A 95 -8.49 -3.81 1.09
C ASN A 95 -8.38 -5.04 0.20
N VAL A 96 -7.67 -6.08 0.67
CA VAL A 96 -7.52 -7.33 -0.07
C VAL A 96 -8.87 -7.98 -0.32
N LYS A 97 -9.76 -7.96 0.67
CA LYS A 97 -11.12 -8.50 0.53
C LYS A 97 -11.98 -7.61 -0.37
N LYS A 98 -11.95 -6.30 -0.14
CA LYS A 98 -12.79 -5.34 -0.85
C LYS A 98 -12.56 -5.36 -2.36
N TYR A 99 -11.29 -5.44 -2.77
CA TYR A 99 -10.92 -5.40 -4.18
C TYR A 99 -10.58 -6.78 -4.74
N ASN A 100 -10.78 -7.84 -3.95
CA ASN A 100 -10.51 -9.22 -4.38
C ASN A 100 -9.08 -9.39 -4.91
N LEU A 101 -8.11 -8.99 -4.10
CA LEU A 101 -6.69 -8.99 -4.49
C LEU A 101 -6.01 -10.35 -4.29
N GLN A 102 -6.72 -11.33 -3.77
CA GLN A 102 -6.18 -12.66 -3.54
C GLN A 102 -6.15 -13.51 -4.80
#